data_2fab2a016c6817ef31c651786a0fd0a5
#
_entry.id   2fab2a016c6817ef31c651786a0fd0a5
#
_cell.length_a   1.000
_cell.length_b   1.000
_cell.length_c   1.000
_cell.angle_alpha   90.00
_cell.angle_beta   90.00
_cell.angle_gamma   90.00
#
_symmetry.space_group_name_H-M   'P 1'
#
loop_
_entity.id
_entity.type
_entity.pdbx_description
1 polymer ?
#
loop_
_entity_poly.entity_id
_entity_poly.type
_entity_poly.pdbx_seq_one_letter_code
_entity_poly.pdbx_strand_id
1 'polypeptide(L)'
;MAIRSVTAADQPRIHAILVATGAFTPAEIECADELVAEAVEQPEKGDYFVFVIEDEGQVQGYVCFGDTPLTDGTHDLYWIAVDPARHGRGYGQQLVAFVEDQLRARGGRLLLIETSSKDSYGATQAFYLRCGYSELARIPAFYRPGDDKLVDGKYLR
;
A
#
# COMPACT_ATOMS: atom_id res chain seq x y z
N MET A 1 13.57 -6.86 13.62
CA MET A 1 12.56 -6.39 12.66
C MET A 1 11.43 -5.70 13.39
N ALA A 2 11.03 -4.52 12.91
CA ALA A 2 9.97 -3.75 13.53
C ALA A 2 9.19 -2.95 12.49
N ILE A 3 7.88 -2.79 12.73
CA ILE A 3 7.03 -1.90 11.95
C ILE A 3 6.70 -0.70 12.83
N ARG A 4 6.96 0.49 12.32
CA ARG A 4 6.77 1.74 13.07
C ARG A 4 6.24 2.85 12.17
N SER A 5 5.74 3.91 12.79
CA SER A 5 5.30 5.09 12.04
C SER A 5 6.47 5.72 11.28
N VAL A 6 6.16 6.28 10.12
CA VAL A 6 7.13 6.99 9.29
C VAL A 6 7.65 8.24 10.00
N THR A 7 8.90 8.59 9.70
CA THR A 7 9.50 9.86 10.11
C THR A 7 10.04 10.59 8.88
N ALA A 8 10.34 11.88 9.03
CA ALA A 8 10.92 12.67 7.94
C ALA A 8 12.21 12.04 7.39
N ALA A 9 13.00 11.43 8.25
CA ALA A 9 14.27 10.80 7.87
C ALA A 9 14.08 9.60 6.94
N ASP A 10 12.89 9.00 6.93
CA ASP A 10 12.58 7.84 6.09
C ASP A 10 12.24 8.22 4.64
N GLN A 11 11.86 9.47 4.38
CA GLN A 11 11.36 9.89 3.07
C GLN A 11 12.32 9.59 1.91
N PRO A 12 13.62 9.90 1.99
CA PRO A 12 14.55 9.58 0.91
C PRO A 12 14.63 8.08 0.60
N ARG A 13 14.60 7.25 1.64
CA ARG A 13 14.66 5.79 1.49
C ARG A 13 13.39 5.26 0.84
N ILE A 14 12.22 5.75 1.25
CA ILE A 14 10.95 5.37 0.63
C ILE A 14 10.94 5.73 -0.86
N HIS A 15 11.38 6.94 -1.20
CA HIS A 15 11.50 7.36 -2.60
C HIS A 15 12.43 6.41 -3.38
N ALA A 16 13.58 6.08 -2.82
CA ALA A 16 14.53 5.18 -3.46
C ALA A 16 13.92 3.79 -3.70
N ILE A 17 13.14 3.26 -2.76
CA ILE A 17 12.44 1.99 -2.90
C ILE A 17 11.42 2.06 -4.05
N LEU A 18 10.62 3.11 -4.12
CA LEU A 18 9.63 3.30 -5.17
C LEU A 18 10.29 3.32 -6.55
N VAL A 19 11.38 4.05 -6.70
CA VAL A 19 12.14 4.09 -7.95
C VAL A 19 12.70 2.71 -8.29
N ALA A 20 13.27 2.03 -7.30
CA ALA A 20 13.92 0.73 -7.50
C ALA A 20 12.95 -0.36 -7.96
N THR A 21 11.66 -0.28 -7.59
CA THR A 21 10.68 -1.28 -8.00
C THR A 21 10.49 -1.32 -9.52
N GLY A 22 10.70 -0.20 -10.21
CA GLY A 22 10.47 -0.10 -11.64
C GLY A 22 9.01 -0.22 -12.05
N ALA A 23 8.09 -0.29 -11.09
CA ALA A 23 6.67 -0.56 -11.33
C ALA A 23 5.84 0.71 -11.54
N PHE A 24 6.37 1.88 -11.17
CA PHE A 24 5.62 3.13 -11.13
C PHE A 24 6.18 4.16 -12.09
N THR A 25 5.27 4.95 -12.68
CA THR A 25 5.66 6.10 -13.50
C THR A 25 6.20 7.23 -12.60
N PRO A 26 6.97 8.20 -13.15
CA PRO A 26 7.40 9.36 -12.38
C PRO A 26 6.25 10.12 -11.72
N ALA A 27 5.12 10.26 -12.42
CA ALA A 27 3.94 10.93 -11.86
C ALA A 27 3.35 10.16 -10.66
N GLU A 28 3.34 8.82 -10.75
CA GLU A 28 2.87 7.98 -9.65
C GLU A 28 3.80 8.09 -8.44
N ILE A 29 5.11 8.11 -8.66
CA ILE A 29 6.09 8.26 -7.57
C ILE A 29 5.93 9.62 -6.90
N GLU A 30 5.73 10.68 -7.67
CA GLU A 30 5.48 12.01 -7.13
C GLU A 30 4.22 12.02 -6.24
N CYS A 31 3.15 11.38 -6.69
CA CYS A 31 1.93 11.23 -5.90
C CYS A 31 2.19 10.48 -4.59
N ALA A 32 2.91 9.36 -4.66
CA ALA A 32 3.25 8.59 -3.47
C ALA A 32 4.09 9.40 -2.49
N ASP A 33 5.06 10.16 -2.99
CA ASP A 33 5.91 11.02 -2.15
C ASP A 33 5.08 12.11 -1.45
N GLU A 34 4.09 12.68 -2.13
CA GLU A 34 3.20 13.70 -1.55
C GLU A 34 2.38 13.15 -0.39
N LEU A 35 1.86 11.92 -0.52
CA LEU A 35 1.09 11.28 0.56
C LEU A 35 1.97 11.02 1.78
N VAL A 36 3.21 10.58 1.57
CA VAL A 36 4.17 10.37 2.66
C VAL A 36 4.49 11.70 3.34
N ALA A 37 4.74 12.75 2.55
CA ALA A 37 5.04 14.08 3.09
C ALA A 37 3.89 14.60 3.95
N GLU A 38 2.64 14.44 3.51
CA GLU A 38 1.49 14.86 4.30
C GLU A 38 1.40 14.09 5.61
N ALA A 39 1.62 12.77 5.58
CA ALA A 39 1.58 11.95 6.79
C ALA A 39 2.67 12.37 7.79
N VAL A 40 3.84 12.80 7.31
CA VAL A 40 4.94 13.27 8.16
C VAL A 40 4.66 14.67 8.71
N GLU A 41 4.22 15.59 7.86
CA GLU A 41 4.08 17.01 8.20
C GLU A 41 2.76 17.34 8.89
N GLN A 42 1.69 16.61 8.57
CA GLN A 42 0.34 16.89 9.06
C GLN A 42 -0.35 15.62 9.56
N PRO A 43 0.26 14.88 10.51
CA PRO A 43 -0.33 13.63 10.99
C PRO A 43 -1.69 13.82 11.66
N GLU A 44 -1.96 15.01 12.18
CA GLU A 44 -3.24 15.34 12.84
C GLU A 44 -4.42 15.38 11.87
N LYS A 45 -4.20 15.51 10.56
CA LYS A 45 -5.28 15.46 9.57
C LYS A 45 -5.93 14.08 9.52
N GLY A 46 -5.13 13.02 9.77
CA GLY A 46 -5.64 11.66 9.79
C GLY A 46 -6.06 11.11 8.42
N ASP A 47 -5.66 11.76 7.32
CA ASP A 47 -6.02 11.33 5.98
C ASP A 47 -5.20 10.12 5.52
N TYR A 48 -3.91 10.07 5.91
CA TYR A 48 -3.00 9.01 5.49
C TYR A 48 -2.21 8.50 6.69
N PHE A 49 -2.14 7.17 6.81
CA PHE A 49 -1.32 6.49 7.80
C PHE A 49 -0.19 5.79 7.08
N VAL A 50 1.05 6.11 7.42
CA VAL A 50 2.23 5.56 6.77
C VAL A 50 3.11 4.89 7.81
N PHE A 51 3.42 3.61 7.55
CA PHE A 51 4.29 2.80 8.39
C PHE A 51 5.42 2.23 7.56
N VAL A 52 6.56 2.05 8.18
CA VAL A 52 7.73 1.43 7.56
C VAL A 52 8.09 0.15 8.29
N ILE A 53 8.63 -0.82 7.55
CA ILE A 53 9.21 -2.02 8.13
C ILE A 53 10.72 -1.89 8.12
N GLU A 54 11.32 -1.97 9.30
CA GLU A 54 12.75 -1.80 9.52
C GLU A 54 13.35 -3.15 9.90
N ASP A 55 14.40 -3.54 9.23
CA ASP A 55 15.13 -4.75 9.52
C ASP A 55 16.59 -4.57 9.12
N GLU A 56 17.49 -5.19 9.86
CA GLU A 56 18.92 -5.06 9.63
C GLU A 56 19.40 -3.59 9.65
N GLY A 57 18.75 -2.76 10.50
CA GLY A 57 19.11 -1.35 10.67
C GLY A 57 18.68 -0.42 9.54
N GLN A 58 17.83 -0.88 8.63
CA GLN A 58 17.40 -0.11 7.47
C GLN A 58 15.92 -0.33 7.18
N VAL A 59 15.25 0.69 6.62
CA VAL A 59 13.88 0.55 6.12
C VAL A 59 13.92 -0.32 4.86
N GLN A 60 13.14 -1.38 4.86
CA GLN A 60 13.06 -2.36 3.78
C GLN A 60 11.78 -2.22 2.96
N GLY A 61 10.77 -1.53 3.47
CA GLY A 61 9.51 -1.32 2.78
C GLY A 61 8.61 -0.38 3.55
N TYR A 62 7.48 -0.03 2.93
CA TYR A 62 6.50 0.84 3.58
C TYR A 62 5.09 0.55 3.07
N VAL A 63 4.11 1.05 3.81
CA VAL A 63 2.69 0.96 3.45
C VAL A 63 1.99 2.28 3.78
N CYS A 64 1.07 2.69 2.93
CA CYS A 64 0.22 3.86 3.13
C CYS A 64 -1.24 3.44 2.99
N PHE A 65 -2.06 3.77 3.98
CA PHE A 65 -3.48 3.46 3.96
C PHE A 65 -4.27 4.59 4.61
N GLY A 66 -5.58 4.58 4.44
CA GLY A 66 -6.45 5.59 5.02
C GLY A 66 -7.90 5.16 5.06
N ASP A 67 -8.73 5.97 5.69
CA ASP A 67 -10.16 5.72 5.80
C ASP A 67 -10.86 6.15 4.52
N THR A 68 -11.78 5.32 4.02
CA THR A 68 -12.63 5.70 2.89
C THR A 68 -13.71 6.64 3.41
N PRO A 69 -13.80 7.88 2.89
CA PRO A 69 -14.77 8.85 3.37
C PRO A 69 -16.22 8.34 3.26
N LEU A 70 -17.04 8.74 4.20
CA LEU A 70 -18.49 8.48 4.21
C LEU A 70 -18.85 7.00 4.33
N THR A 71 -17.94 6.17 4.82
CA THR A 71 -18.21 4.74 5.04
C THR A 71 -18.12 4.39 6.52
N ASP A 72 -18.75 3.29 6.87
CA ASP A 72 -18.65 2.71 8.20
C ASP A 72 -17.67 1.54 8.14
N GLY A 73 -16.39 1.85 8.36
CA GLY A 73 -15.35 0.84 8.48
C GLY A 73 -14.78 0.30 7.17
N THR A 74 -14.87 1.06 6.08
CA THR A 74 -14.15 0.76 4.84
C THR A 74 -12.87 1.59 4.79
N HIS A 75 -11.79 0.96 4.35
CA HIS A 75 -10.46 1.59 4.30
C HIS A 75 -9.80 1.27 2.96
N ASP A 76 -8.90 2.15 2.54
CA ASP A 76 -8.14 1.98 1.30
C ASP A 76 -6.66 1.78 1.62
N LEU A 77 -6.05 0.79 1.00
CA LEU A 77 -4.60 0.67 0.97
C LEU A 77 -4.12 1.38 -0.30
N TYR A 78 -3.42 2.50 -0.14
CA TYR A 78 -3.03 3.34 -1.26
C TYR A 78 -1.72 2.91 -1.90
N TRP A 79 -0.72 2.60 -1.09
CA TRP A 79 0.63 2.26 -1.56
C TRP A 79 1.25 1.20 -0.67
N ILE A 80 1.95 0.26 -1.29
CA ILE A 80 2.83 -0.67 -0.60
C ILE A 80 4.03 -0.93 -1.52
N ALA A 81 5.21 -0.86 -0.97
CA ALA A 81 6.43 -1.13 -1.73
C ALA A 81 7.48 -1.73 -0.80
N VAL A 82 8.22 -2.71 -1.33
CA VAL A 82 9.34 -3.37 -0.65
C VAL A 82 10.55 -3.26 -1.56
N ASP A 83 11.73 -3.03 -0.98
CA ASP A 83 12.97 -3.01 -1.74
C ASP A 83 13.09 -4.30 -2.56
N PRO A 84 13.20 -4.20 -3.91
CA PRO A 84 13.29 -5.40 -4.76
C PRO A 84 14.44 -6.32 -4.37
N ALA A 85 15.53 -5.77 -3.83
CA ALA A 85 16.66 -6.57 -3.35
C ALA A 85 16.32 -7.42 -2.12
N ARG A 86 15.16 -7.17 -1.50
CA ARG A 86 14.69 -7.84 -0.29
C ARG A 86 13.39 -8.62 -0.51
N HIS A 87 12.98 -8.83 -1.76
CA HIS A 87 11.80 -9.64 -2.06
C HIS A 87 12.02 -11.09 -1.62
N GLY A 88 10.94 -11.78 -1.29
CA GLY A 88 10.99 -13.16 -0.83
C GLY A 88 11.26 -13.32 0.66
N ARG A 89 11.38 -12.23 1.41
CA ARG A 89 11.60 -12.26 2.87
C ARG A 89 10.31 -12.06 3.68
N GLY A 90 9.17 -11.92 3.01
CA GLY A 90 7.88 -11.78 3.67
C GLY A 90 7.55 -10.40 4.19
N TYR A 91 8.32 -9.37 3.86
CA TYR A 91 8.07 -7.99 4.35
C TYR A 91 6.71 -7.46 3.88
N GLY A 92 6.35 -7.70 2.62
CA GLY A 92 5.05 -7.25 2.10
C GLY A 92 3.88 -7.87 2.83
N GLN A 93 3.93 -9.18 3.06
CA GLN A 93 2.88 -9.89 3.80
C GLN A 93 2.76 -9.39 5.23
N GLN A 94 3.89 -9.09 5.87
CA GLN A 94 3.91 -8.55 7.24
C GLN A 94 3.31 -7.15 7.29
N LEU A 95 3.58 -6.31 6.29
CA LEU A 95 2.99 -4.98 6.19
C LEU A 95 1.47 -5.07 6.02
N VAL A 96 0.99 -5.93 5.14
CA VAL A 96 -0.45 -6.12 4.92
C VAL A 96 -1.11 -6.63 6.21
N ALA A 97 -0.53 -7.63 6.85
CA ALA A 97 -1.07 -8.17 8.12
C ALA A 97 -1.11 -7.10 9.21
N PHE A 98 -0.09 -6.27 9.29
CA PHE A 98 -0.04 -5.16 10.24
C PHE A 98 -1.20 -4.18 10.00
N VAL A 99 -1.44 -3.78 8.74
CA VAL A 99 -2.56 -2.90 8.40
C VAL A 99 -3.88 -3.52 8.81
N GLU A 100 -4.09 -4.79 8.49
CA GLU A 100 -5.33 -5.49 8.86
C GLU A 100 -5.54 -5.50 10.37
N ASP A 101 -4.50 -5.76 11.14
CA ASP A 101 -4.59 -5.76 12.60
C ASP A 101 -4.90 -4.37 13.16
N GLN A 102 -4.27 -3.33 12.61
CA GLN A 102 -4.56 -1.95 12.98
C GLN A 102 -6.02 -1.60 12.71
N LEU A 103 -6.54 -2.01 11.56
CA LEU A 103 -7.91 -1.72 11.18
C LEU A 103 -8.92 -2.51 12.03
N ARG A 104 -8.64 -3.78 12.31
CA ARG A 104 -9.51 -4.58 13.21
C ARG A 104 -9.61 -3.95 14.59
N ALA A 105 -8.49 -3.46 15.12
CA ALA A 105 -8.49 -2.79 16.44
C ALA A 105 -9.34 -1.54 16.46
N ARG A 106 -9.57 -0.91 15.30
CA ARG A 106 -10.39 0.30 15.14
C ARG A 106 -11.82 -0.01 14.67
N GLY A 107 -12.21 -1.28 14.63
CA GLY A 107 -13.53 -1.67 14.16
C GLY A 107 -13.68 -1.71 12.64
N GLY A 108 -12.58 -1.71 11.89
CA GLY A 108 -12.59 -1.79 10.43
C GLY A 108 -13.22 -3.08 9.91
N ARG A 109 -13.96 -2.98 8.81
CA ARG A 109 -14.71 -4.11 8.26
C ARG A 109 -14.21 -4.56 6.90
N LEU A 110 -13.67 -3.65 6.09
CA LEU A 110 -13.32 -3.92 4.70
C LEU A 110 -12.08 -3.12 4.32
N LEU A 111 -11.09 -3.80 3.76
CA LEU A 111 -9.90 -3.15 3.18
C LEU A 111 -9.92 -3.35 1.67
N LEU A 112 -9.84 -2.25 0.94
CA LEU A 112 -9.83 -2.23 -0.53
C LEU A 112 -8.46 -1.86 -1.05
N ILE A 113 -8.10 -2.46 -2.19
CA ILE A 113 -6.83 -2.19 -2.89
C ILE A 113 -7.14 -2.05 -4.37
N GLU A 114 -6.75 -0.92 -4.98
CA GLU A 114 -6.91 -0.72 -6.40
C GLU A 114 -5.66 -1.16 -7.15
N THR A 115 -5.83 -1.95 -8.20
CA THR A 115 -4.72 -2.41 -9.04
C THR A 115 -5.09 -2.31 -10.52
N SER A 116 -4.11 -2.55 -11.38
CA SER A 116 -4.28 -2.59 -12.83
C SER A 116 -4.34 -4.03 -13.33
N SER A 117 -5.09 -4.25 -14.40
CA SER A 117 -5.19 -5.58 -15.04
C SER A 117 -4.04 -5.87 -16.00
N LYS A 118 -3.13 -4.91 -16.27
CA LYS A 118 -2.05 -5.17 -17.23
C LYS A 118 -1.06 -6.21 -16.72
N ASP A 119 -0.40 -6.88 -17.67
CA ASP A 119 0.49 -8.00 -17.36
C ASP A 119 1.61 -7.66 -16.37
N SER A 120 2.10 -6.42 -16.39
CA SER A 120 3.15 -5.98 -15.47
C SER A 120 2.73 -6.01 -13.99
N TYR A 121 1.43 -6.09 -13.70
CA TYR A 121 0.90 -6.21 -12.36
C TYR A 121 0.53 -7.64 -11.96
N GLY A 122 0.88 -8.64 -12.78
CA GLY A 122 0.57 -10.04 -12.48
C GLY A 122 1.12 -10.52 -11.14
N ALA A 123 2.37 -10.17 -10.84
CA ALA A 123 2.99 -10.53 -9.56
C ALA A 123 2.30 -9.83 -8.37
N THR A 124 1.89 -8.58 -8.55
CA THR A 124 1.15 -7.82 -7.54
C THR A 124 -0.21 -8.44 -7.27
N GLN A 125 -0.94 -8.81 -8.32
CA GLN A 125 -2.23 -9.47 -8.19
C GLN A 125 -2.09 -10.81 -7.47
N ALA A 126 -1.09 -11.62 -7.82
CA ALA A 126 -0.81 -12.89 -7.17
C ALA A 126 -0.47 -12.70 -5.68
N PHE A 127 0.28 -11.64 -5.36
CA PHE A 127 0.61 -11.30 -3.98
C PHE A 127 -0.65 -11.06 -3.14
N TYR A 128 -1.59 -10.24 -3.64
CA TYR A 128 -2.82 -9.95 -2.90
C TYR A 128 -3.72 -11.19 -2.77
N LEU A 129 -3.77 -12.04 -3.80
CA LEU A 129 -4.50 -13.31 -3.70
C LEU A 129 -3.93 -14.18 -2.57
N ARG A 130 -2.60 -14.26 -2.45
CA ARG A 130 -1.95 -15.01 -1.36
C ARG A 130 -2.26 -14.40 0.00
N CYS A 131 -2.48 -13.10 0.07
CA CYS A 131 -2.86 -12.42 1.31
C CYS A 131 -4.35 -12.59 1.65
N GLY A 132 -5.11 -13.28 0.81
CA GLY A 132 -6.54 -13.55 1.05
C GLY A 132 -7.49 -12.53 0.44
N TYR A 133 -7.02 -11.70 -0.49
CA TYR A 133 -7.86 -10.73 -1.19
C TYR A 133 -8.50 -11.37 -2.42
N SER A 134 -9.67 -10.86 -2.79
CA SER A 134 -10.37 -11.26 -4.01
C SER A 134 -10.86 -10.04 -4.77
N GLU A 135 -11.05 -10.20 -6.08
CA GLU A 135 -11.57 -9.13 -6.92
C GLU A 135 -13.04 -8.90 -6.59
N LEU A 136 -13.37 -7.71 -6.13
CA LEU A 136 -14.74 -7.33 -5.80
C LEU A 136 -15.40 -6.50 -6.90
N ALA A 137 -14.60 -5.77 -7.69
CA ALA A 137 -15.11 -4.96 -8.78
C ALA A 137 -14.06 -4.80 -9.87
N ARG A 138 -14.52 -4.52 -11.08
CA ARG A 138 -13.67 -4.28 -12.24
C ARG A 138 -14.29 -3.20 -13.10
N ILE A 139 -13.50 -2.21 -13.50
CA ILE A 139 -13.93 -1.17 -14.44
C ILE A 139 -13.10 -1.33 -15.70
N PRO A 140 -13.70 -1.82 -16.81
CA PRO A 140 -12.95 -2.03 -18.06
C PRO A 140 -12.38 -0.73 -18.62
N ALA A 141 -11.17 -0.80 -19.15
CA ALA A 141 -10.48 0.32 -19.83
C ALA A 141 -10.40 1.60 -18.98
N PHE A 142 -10.33 1.46 -17.65
CA PHE A 142 -10.31 2.62 -16.76
C PHE A 142 -9.07 3.49 -16.95
N TYR A 143 -7.88 2.87 -17.00
CA TYR A 143 -6.64 3.60 -17.16
C TYR A 143 -6.35 3.92 -18.63
N ARG A 144 -6.63 2.97 -19.52
CA ARG A 144 -6.49 3.07 -20.96
C ARG A 144 -7.12 1.83 -21.60
N PRO A 145 -7.32 1.79 -22.94
CA PRO A 145 -7.81 0.57 -23.58
C PRO A 145 -6.93 -0.63 -23.23
N GLY A 146 -7.56 -1.71 -22.78
CA GLY A 146 -6.88 -2.95 -22.38
C GLY A 146 -6.30 -2.94 -20.96
N ASP A 147 -6.49 -1.87 -20.22
CA ASP A 147 -5.98 -1.75 -18.84
C ASP A 147 -7.12 -1.39 -17.90
N ASP A 148 -7.67 -2.41 -17.26
CA ASP A 148 -8.82 -2.27 -16.38
C ASP A 148 -8.39 -1.89 -14.97
N LYS A 149 -9.27 -1.17 -14.26
CA LYS A 149 -9.11 -0.99 -12.83
C LYS A 149 -9.73 -2.17 -12.11
N LEU A 150 -8.93 -2.87 -11.32
CA LEU A 150 -9.39 -3.93 -10.43
C LEU A 150 -9.49 -3.37 -9.02
N VAL A 151 -10.58 -3.67 -8.34
CA VAL A 151 -10.72 -3.36 -6.92
C VAL A 151 -10.71 -4.69 -6.18
N ASP A 152 -9.60 -4.99 -5.54
CA ASP A 152 -9.46 -6.16 -4.67
C ASP A 152 -9.85 -5.77 -3.25
N GLY A 153 -10.44 -6.70 -2.53
CA GLY A 153 -10.84 -6.43 -1.16
C GLY A 153 -10.84 -7.65 -0.29
N LYS A 154 -10.83 -7.39 1.03
CA LYS A 154 -10.90 -8.42 2.05
C LYS A 154 -11.77 -7.92 3.19
N TYR A 155 -12.79 -8.70 3.55
CA TYR A 155 -13.60 -8.42 4.72
C TYR A 155 -12.83 -8.88 5.95
N LEU A 156 -12.68 -7.96 6.91
CA LEU A 156 -11.85 -8.18 8.10
C LEU A 156 -12.59 -8.87 9.24
N ARG A 157 -13.90 -9.05 9.05
CA ARG A 157 -14.75 -9.76 10.02
C ARG A 157 -15.65 -10.73 9.32
#